data_89d18c2896756e07b3d74bd55298fe6c
#
_entry.id   89d18c2896756e07b3d74bd55298fe6c
#
_cell.length_a   1.000
_cell.length_b   1.000
_cell.length_c   1.000
_cell.angle_alpha   90.00
_cell.angle_beta   90.00
_cell.angle_gamma   90.00
#
_symmetry.space_group_name_H-M   'P 1'
#
loop_
_entity.id
_entity.type
_entity.pdbx_description
1 polymer ?
#
loop_
_entity_poly.entity_id
_entity_poly.type
_entity_poly.pdbx_seq_one_letter_code
_entity_poly.pdbx_strand_id
1 'polypeptide(L)'
;ICIKDMAALLTPTRTESLVKAIKAAVPELPLQLHTHYTSGLASMCLLKGVEAGADGIDTAISPLALGTSHAPTESMVAALSGTEFDTGLDLKQFSDIRAYFMTLREKYIKSGLLDPKMLATDANALIYQVPGGMLSNLLSQLKQAGKEDKLDEVLAEVPRVRKDSGYPPLVTPTSQIVGTQAVFNVITGKRYSMCTNEFKGLVAGEYGTTPMPIDPAFQKKIIGDKKIIKGRPADQLEPELDKLRGEIEQWIEQPEDVLSYAQFPK
;
A
#
# COMPACT_ATOMS: atom_id res chain seq x y z
N ILE A 1 -6.94 -9.16 12.88
CA ILE A 1 -6.24 -9.28 11.57
C ILE A 1 -6.80 -8.24 10.62
N CYS A 2 -5.97 -7.72 9.70
CA CYS A 2 -6.43 -6.80 8.66
C CYS A 2 -6.00 -7.30 7.28
N ILE A 3 -6.97 -7.45 6.37
CA ILE A 3 -6.69 -7.55 4.93
C ILE A 3 -6.45 -6.14 4.43
N LYS A 4 -5.25 -5.84 3.93
CA LYS A 4 -4.87 -4.50 3.46
C LYS A 4 -4.58 -4.50 1.97
N ASP A 5 -5.58 -4.11 1.17
CA ASP A 5 -5.51 -4.04 -0.28
C ASP A 5 -5.24 -2.61 -0.77
N MET A 6 -3.97 -2.23 -0.75
CA MET A 6 -3.50 -0.89 -1.12
C MET A 6 -3.62 -0.58 -2.60
N ALA A 7 -3.58 -1.59 -3.45
CA ALA A 7 -3.61 -1.44 -4.90
C ALA A 7 -5.00 -1.72 -5.51
N ALA A 8 -6.02 -1.93 -4.69
CA ALA A 8 -7.38 -2.26 -5.12
C ALA A 8 -7.43 -3.50 -6.05
N LEU A 9 -6.69 -4.56 -5.69
CA LEU A 9 -6.58 -5.80 -6.46
C LEU A 9 -7.65 -6.83 -6.12
N LEU A 10 -8.37 -6.62 -5.03
CA LEU A 10 -9.48 -7.48 -4.65
C LEU A 10 -10.61 -7.36 -5.68
N THR A 11 -11.21 -8.51 -5.98
CA THR A 11 -12.51 -8.60 -6.65
C THR A 11 -13.52 -9.18 -5.67
N PRO A 12 -14.83 -8.99 -5.87
CA PRO A 12 -15.84 -9.51 -4.95
C PRO A 12 -15.66 -11.01 -4.63
N THR A 13 -15.43 -11.83 -5.64
CA THR A 13 -15.21 -13.29 -5.47
C THR A 13 -13.93 -13.61 -4.70
N ARG A 14 -12.84 -12.89 -4.98
CA ARG A 14 -11.57 -13.08 -4.23
C ARG A 14 -11.70 -12.64 -2.78
N THR A 15 -12.42 -11.56 -2.53
CA THR A 15 -12.68 -11.07 -1.18
C THR A 15 -13.46 -12.11 -0.38
N GLU A 16 -14.55 -12.62 -0.92
CA GLU A 16 -15.34 -13.68 -0.28
C GLU A 16 -14.50 -14.90 0.07
N SER A 17 -13.74 -15.41 -0.90
CA SER A 17 -12.89 -16.59 -0.70
C SER A 17 -11.81 -16.36 0.37
N LEU A 18 -11.16 -15.19 0.35
CA LEU A 18 -10.09 -14.85 1.29
C LEU A 18 -10.63 -14.67 2.72
N VAL A 19 -11.74 -13.94 2.88
CA VAL A 19 -12.38 -13.73 4.19
C VAL A 19 -12.82 -15.07 4.78
N LYS A 20 -13.50 -15.92 4.01
CA LYS A 20 -13.90 -17.26 4.45
C LYS A 20 -12.71 -18.12 4.87
N ALA A 21 -11.62 -18.10 4.11
CA ALA A 21 -10.41 -18.85 4.43
C ALA A 21 -9.74 -18.38 5.73
N ILE A 22 -9.66 -17.07 5.95
CA ILE A 22 -9.08 -16.50 7.19
C ILE A 22 -9.98 -16.82 8.40
N LYS A 23 -11.29 -16.59 8.28
CA LYS A 23 -12.25 -16.89 9.38
C LYS A 23 -12.31 -18.38 9.72
N ALA A 24 -12.09 -19.26 8.75
CA ALA A 24 -11.98 -20.69 9.01
C ALA A 24 -10.68 -21.08 9.73
N ALA A 25 -9.57 -20.38 9.44
CA ALA A 25 -8.28 -20.66 10.05
C ALA A 25 -8.12 -20.08 11.47
N VAL A 26 -8.72 -18.90 11.73
CA VAL A 26 -8.60 -18.15 12.99
C VAL A 26 -9.94 -17.49 13.36
N PRO A 27 -10.98 -18.30 13.64
CA PRO A 27 -12.35 -17.81 13.85
C PRO A 27 -12.50 -16.83 15.02
N GLU A 28 -11.62 -16.92 16.02
CA GLU A 28 -11.64 -16.09 17.23
C GLU A 28 -11.10 -14.69 17.02
N LEU A 29 -10.36 -14.44 15.92
CA LEU A 29 -9.77 -13.12 15.68
C LEU A 29 -10.68 -12.22 14.85
N PRO A 30 -10.90 -10.96 15.29
CA PRO A 30 -11.59 -9.97 14.47
C PRO A 30 -10.86 -9.74 13.15
N LEU A 31 -11.62 -9.67 12.06
CA LEU A 31 -11.10 -9.44 10.70
C LEU A 31 -11.57 -8.09 10.16
N GLN A 32 -10.63 -7.18 9.96
CA GLN A 32 -10.82 -5.89 9.32
C GLN A 32 -10.52 -5.98 7.82
N LEU A 33 -11.34 -5.38 6.99
CA LEU A 33 -11.14 -5.31 5.55
C LEU A 33 -10.90 -3.87 5.11
N HIS A 34 -9.69 -3.62 4.59
CA HIS A 34 -9.24 -2.35 4.05
C HIS A 34 -8.93 -2.49 2.57
N THR A 35 -9.63 -1.79 1.71
CA THR A 35 -9.38 -1.76 0.27
C THR A 35 -9.56 -0.36 -0.31
N HIS A 36 -8.70 0.00 -1.27
CA HIS A 36 -8.80 1.26 -1.99
C HIS A 36 -9.80 1.18 -3.15
N TYR A 37 -10.28 2.33 -3.61
CA TYR A 37 -11.33 2.41 -4.64
C TYR A 37 -10.79 2.54 -6.06
N THR A 38 -9.46 2.45 -6.26
CA THR A 38 -8.78 2.72 -7.54
C THR A 38 -9.37 1.93 -8.70
N SER A 39 -9.67 0.63 -8.48
CA SER A 39 -10.30 -0.22 -9.51
C SER A 39 -11.81 -0.02 -9.69
N GLY A 40 -12.46 0.75 -8.80
CA GLY A 40 -13.92 0.92 -8.79
C GLY A 40 -14.70 -0.20 -8.10
N LEU A 41 -14.02 -1.21 -7.53
CA LEU A 41 -14.66 -2.41 -6.98
C LEU A 41 -14.84 -2.40 -5.46
N ALA A 42 -14.27 -1.43 -4.74
CA ALA A 42 -14.18 -1.48 -3.28
C ALA A 42 -15.52 -1.68 -2.58
N SER A 43 -16.59 -0.95 -2.94
CA SER A 43 -17.91 -1.13 -2.30
C SER A 43 -18.44 -2.55 -2.46
N MET A 44 -18.28 -3.14 -3.66
CA MET A 44 -18.70 -4.52 -3.92
C MET A 44 -17.85 -5.53 -3.15
N CYS A 45 -16.53 -5.28 -3.04
CA CYS A 45 -15.63 -6.11 -2.25
C CYS A 45 -15.96 -6.04 -0.75
N LEU A 46 -16.20 -4.83 -0.22
CA LEU A 46 -16.56 -4.65 1.18
C LEU A 46 -17.89 -5.34 1.52
N LEU A 47 -18.91 -5.19 0.66
CA LEU A 47 -20.19 -5.88 0.84
C LEU A 47 -19.99 -7.40 0.88
N LYS A 48 -19.26 -7.96 -0.10
CA LYS A 48 -18.96 -9.40 -0.12
C LYS A 48 -18.09 -9.86 1.06
N GLY A 49 -17.22 -8.99 1.54
CA GLY A 49 -16.41 -9.26 2.73
C GLY A 49 -17.26 -9.35 4.01
N VAL A 50 -18.21 -8.43 4.18
CA VAL A 50 -19.16 -8.42 5.29
C VAL A 50 -20.02 -9.69 5.25
N GLU A 51 -20.65 -10.01 4.11
CA GLU A 51 -21.42 -11.24 3.91
C GLU A 51 -20.62 -12.52 4.17
N ALA A 52 -19.30 -12.47 3.96
CA ALA A 52 -18.38 -13.60 4.19
C ALA A 52 -17.87 -13.72 5.65
N GLY A 53 -18.18 -12.74 6.51
CA GLY A 53 -17.85 -12.74 7.93
C GLY A 53 -16.73 -11.77 8.35
N ALA A 54 -16.43 -10.74 7.57
CA ALA A 54 -15.56 -9.67 8.06
C ALA A 54 -16.27 -8.88 9.18
N ASP A 55 -15.53 -8.58 10.25
CA ASP A 55 -16.06 -7.93 11.45
C ASP A 55 -16.05 -6.40 11.34
N GLY A 56 -15.18 -5.86 10.48
CA GLY A 56 -15.07 -4.43 10.24
C GLY A 56 -14.62 -4.10 8.82
N ILE A 57 -15.00 -2.92 8.35
CA ILE A 57 -14.62 -2.38 7.04
C ILE A 57 -14.13 -0.94 7.16
N ASP A 58 -13.14 -0.58 6.35
CA ASP A 58 -12.65 0.79 6.26
C ASP A 58 -13.33 1.53 5.12
N THR A 59 -13.81 2.74 5.44
CA THR A 59 -14.51 3.63 4.52
C THR A 59 -14.02 5.07 4.67
N ALA A 60 -14.40 5.95 3.78
CA ALA A 60 -14.11 7.37 3.85
C ALA A 60 -15.39 8.19 3.69
N ILE A 61 -15.46 9.35 4.39
CA ILE A 61 -16.57 10.29 4.20
C ILE A 61 -16.69 10.70 2.73
N SER A 62 -17.92 10.73 2.20
CA SER A 62 -18.17 10.82 0.75
C SER A 62 -17.42 11.91 0.00
N PRO A 63 -17.21 13.14 0.53
CA PRO A 63 -16.44 14.15 -0.19
C PRO A 63 -14.97 13.78 -0.44
N LEU A 64 -14.39 12.92 0.39
CA LEU A 64 -12.99 12.48 0.30
C LEU A 64 -12.85 11.00 -0.10
N ALA A 65 -13.93 10.34 -0.49
CA ALA A 65 -13.98 8.96 -0.95
C ALA A 65 -13.69 8.82 -2.44
N LEU A 66 -13.68 7.58 -2.93
CA LEU A 66 -13.48 7.16 -4.32
C LEU A 66 -12.03 7.29 -4.83
N GLY A 67 -11.80 6.84 -6.06
CA GLY A 67 -10.47 6.90 -6.68
C GLY A 67 -9.40 6.23 -5.84
N THR A 68 -8.35 6.96 -5.48
CA THR A 68 -7.25 6.45 -4.65
C THR A 68 -7.58 6.37 -3.16
N SER A 69 -8.78 6.83 -2.73
CA SER A 69 -9.30 6.70 -1.37
C SER A 69 -10.10 5.39 -1.20
N HIS A 70 -11.16 5.40 -0.41
CA HIS A 70 -11.97 4.25 -0.04
C HIS A 70 -13.41 4.35 -0.53
N ALA A 71 -14.21 3.32 -0.24
CA ALA A 71 -15.65 3.36 -0.44
C ALA A 71 -16.29 4.46 0.41
N PRO A 72 -17.34 5.17 -0.10
CA PRO A 72 -18.03 6.18 0.70
C PRO A 72 -18.74 5.56 1.89
N THR A 73 -18.51 6.12 3.09
CA THR A 73 -19.14 5.66 4.34
C THR A 73 -20.65 5.64 4.24
N GLU A 74 -21.23 6.73 3.77
CA GLU A 74 -22.68 6.89 3.67
C GLU A 74 -23.29 5.85 2.72
N SER A 75 -22.58 5.51 1.63
CA SER A 75 -23.04 4.49 0.69
C SER A 75 -23.01 3.09 1.30
N MET A 76 -21.98 2.79 2.10
CA MET A 76 -21.87 1.49 2.78
C MET A 76 -22.92 1.36 3.90
N VAL A 77 -23.14 2.41 4.69
CA VAL A 77 -24.22 2.46 5.69
C VAL A 77 -25.58 2.22 5.03
N ALA A 78 -25.86 2.89 3.91
CA ALA A 78 -27.12 2.70 3.18
C ALA A 78 -27.24 1.28 2.60
N ALA A 79 -26.17 0.70 2.08
CA ALA A 79 -26.16 -0.64 1.51
C ALA A 79 -26.40 -1.75 2.55
N LEU A 80 -25.97 -1.52 3.79
CA LEU A 80 -26.12 -2.48 4.90
C LEU A 80 -27.40 -2.27 5.70
N SER A 81 -28.06 -1.12 5.55
CA SER A 81 -29.27 -0.79 6.29
C SER A 81 -30.41 -1.78 5.98
N GLY A 82 -31.10 -2.25 7.01
CA GLY A 82 -32.18 -3.23 6.92
C GLY A 82 -31.73 -4.67 6.65
N THR A 83 -30.42 -4.93 6.63
CA THR A 83 -29.85 -6.28 6.57
C THR A 83 -29.45 -6.76 7.96
N GLU A 84 -29.05 -8.02 8.10
CA GLU A 84 -28.46 -8.55 9.37
C GLU A 84 -27.13 -7.86 9.74
N PHE A 85 -26.53 -7.12 8.82
CA PHE A 85 -25.30 -6.36 8.99
C PHE A 85 -25.53 -4.85 9.19
N ASP A 86 -26.75 -4.45 9.52
CA ASP A 86 -27.09 -3.05 9.75
C ASP A 86 -26.19 -2.43 10.81
N THR A 87 -25.56 -1.33 10.46
CA THR A 87 -24.59 -0.65 11.34
C THR A 87 -25.26 0.14 12.47
N GLY A 88 -26.58 0.38 12.37
CA GLY A 88 -27.32 1.26 13.29
C GLY A 88 -26.98 2.75 13.15
N LEU A 89 -26.18 3.14 12.16
CA LEU A 89 -25.81 4.54 11.93
C LEU A 89 -26.92 5.26 11.14
N ASP A 90 -27.30 6.45 11.62
CA ASP A 90 -28.30 7.29 10.94
C ASP A 90 -27.62 8.15 9.86
N LEU A 91 -28.01 7.94 8.61
CA LEU A 91 -27.52 8.71 7.46
C LEU A 91 -27.70 10.23 7.61
N LYS A 92 -28.72 10.68 8.36
CA LYS A 92 -28.93 12.12 8.60
C LYS A 92 -27.77 12.76 9.36
N GLN A 93 -27.13 12.03 10.27
CA GLN A 93 -26.00 12.51 11.04
C GLN A 93 -24.76 12.79 10.17
N PHE A 94 -24.67 12.17 9.00
CA PHE A 94 -23.59 12.43 8.05
C PHE A 94 -23.75 13.73 7.26
N SER A 95 -24.94 14.35 7.23
CA SER A 95 -25.20 15.52 6.40
C SER A 95 -24.28 16.70 6.75
N ASP A 96 -24.14 17.01 8.04
CA ASP A 96 -23.30 18.12 8.50
C ASP A 96 -21.81 17.82 8.32
N ILE A 97 -21.42 16.57 8.61
CA ILE A 97 -20.04 16.09 8.40
C ILE A 97 -19.70 16.21 6.89
N ARG A 98 -20.58 15.74 6.02
CA ARG A 98 -20.43 15.84 4.58
C ARG A 98 -20.31 17.30 4.12
N ALA A 99 -21.16 18.18 4.62
CA ALA A 99 -21.15 19.60 4.26
C ALA A 99 -19.80 20.24 4.61
N TYR A 100 -19.29 19.98 5.81
CA TYR A 100 -17.97 20.45 6.24
C TYR A 100 -16.84 19.94 5.32
N PHE A 101 -16.77 18.63 5.09
CA PHE A 101 -15.73 18.04 4.24
C PHE A 101 -15.84 18.42 2.76
N MET A 102 -17.03 18.80 2.28
CA MET A 102 -17.20 19.34 0.93
C MET A 102 -16.47 20.68 0.78
N THR A 103 -16.51 21.54 1.80
CA THR A 103 -15.77 22.82 1.78
C THR A 103 -14.25 22.59 1.74
N LEU A 104 -13.76 21.58 2.46
CA LEU A 104 -12.34 21.20 2.42
C LEU A 104 -11.93 20.64 1.07
N ARG A 105 -12.77 19.76 0.47
CA ARG A 105 -12.54 19.24 -0.87
C ARG A 105 -12.39 20.36 -1.90
N GLU A 106 -13.31 21.33 -1.89
CA GLU A 106 -13.25 22.49 -2.80
C GLU A 106 -11.98 23.30 -2.59
N LYS A 107 -11.60 23.55 -1.32
CA LYS A 107 -10.35 24.22 -0.97
C LYS A 107 -9.14 23.50 -1.53
N TYR A 108 -9.06 22.19 -1.40
CA TYR A 108 -7.92 21.38 -1.86
C TYR A 108 -7.87 21.29 -3.39
N ILE A 109 -9.01 21.22 -4.07
CA ILE A 109 -9.07 21.28 -5.54
C ILE A 109 -8.57 22.66 -6.02
N LYS A 110 -9.06 23.77 -5.42
CA LYS A 110 -8.65 25.13 -5.80
C LYS A 110 -7.16 25.39 -5.58
N SER A 111 -6.59 24.81 -4.52
CA SER A 111 -5.15 24.93 -4.21
C SER A 111 -4.26 24.00 -5.03
N GLY A 112 -4.83 23.09 -5.82
CA GLY A 112 -4.09 22.05 -6.55
C GLY A 112 -3.57 20.91 -5.67
N LEU A 113 -3.91 20.89 -4.38
CA LEU A 113 -3.50 19.81 -3.47
C LEU A 113 -4.24 18.49 -3.78
N LEU A 114 -5.50 18.59 -4.21
CA LEU A 114 -6.30 17.46 -4.68
C LEU A 114 -6.54 17.59 -6.19
N ASP A 115 -5.92 16.72 -6.98
CA ASP A 115 -6.22 16.61 -8.41
C ASP A 115 -7.53 15.81 -8.58
N PRO A 116 -8.58 16.37 -9.20
CA PRO A 116 -9.83 15.64 -9.47
C PRO A 116 -9.64 14.33 -10.25
N LYS A 117 -8.59 14.20 -11.05
CA LYS A 117 -8.26 12.96 -11.76
C LYS A 117 -8.00 11.78 -10.83
N MET A 118 -7.49 12.06 -9.61
CA MET A 118 -7.26 11.04 -8.60
C MET A 118 -8.54 10.47 -7.97
N LEU A 119 -9.68 11.09 -8.24
CA LEU A 119 -11.01 10.63 -7.80
C LEU A 119 -11.68 9.71 -8.83
N ALA A 120 -11.10 9.60 -10.03
CA ALA A 120 -11.56 8.66 -11.05
C ALA A 120 -11.16 7.23 -10.68
N THR A 121 -11.92 6.28 -11.20
CA THR A 121 -11.62 4.85 -11.09
C THR A 121 -11.05 4.34 -12.40
N ASP A 122 -10.10 3.39 -12.31
CA ASP A 122 -9.53 2.73 -13.48
C ASP A 122 -9.36 1.23 -13.21
N ALA A 123 -10.13 0.41 -13.90
CA ALA A 123 -10.05 -1.05 -13.79
C ALA A 123 -8.68 -1.61 -14.27
N ASN A 124 -7.90 -0.85 -15.03
CA ASN A 124 -6.53 -1.23 -15.38
C ASN A 124 -5.61 -1.35 -14.16
N ALA A 125 -6.00 -0.78 -13.01
CA ALA A 125 -5.32 -1.03 -11.74
C ALA A 125 -5.16 -2.53 -11.44
N LEU A 126 -6.12 -3.36 -11.85
CA LEU A 126 -6.05 -4.83 -11.72
C LEU A 126 -4.95 -5.46 -12.61
N ILE A 127 -4.59 -4.79 -13.69
CA ILE A 127 -3.56 -5.25 -14.65
C ILE A 127 -2.19 -4.76 -14.17
N TYR A 128 -2.06 -3.46 -13.91
CA TYR A 128 -0.77 -2.84 -13.55
C TYR A 128 -0.39 -3.06 -12.09
N GLN A 129 -1.37 -3.35 -11.21
CA GLN A 129 -1.16 -3.64 -9.78
C GLN A 129 -0.48 -2.51 -9.00
N VAL A 130 -0.64 -1.27 -9.44
CA VAL A 130 0.05 -0.09 -8.91
C VAL A 130 -0.86 0.67 -7.95
N PRO A 131 -0.48 0.82 -6.66
CA PRO A 131 -1.19 1.70 -5.73
C PRO A 131 -1.17 3.16 -6.18
N GLY A 132 -2.21 3.93 -5.84
CA GLY A 132 -2.33 5.33 -6.27
C GLY A 132 -1.14 6.21 -5.86
N GLY A 133 -0.63 6.05 -4.64
CA GLY A 133 0.56 6.77 -4.19
C GLY A 133 1.83 6.40 -4.98
N MET A 134 1.96 5.13 -5.41
CA MET A 134 3.05 4.69 -6.27
C MET A 134 2.93 5.32 -7.66
N LEU A 135 1.72 5.42 -8.22
CA LEU A 135 1.50 6.06 -9.54
C LEU A 135 1.98 7.51 -9.55
N SER A 136 1.67 8.27 -8.51
CA SER A 136 2.14 9.66 -8.37
C SER A 136 3.67 9.76 -8.33
N ASN A 137 4.33 8.83 -7.64
CA ASN A 137 5.79 8.77 -7.59
C ASN A 137 6.41 8.40 -8.95
N LEU A 138 5.83 7.44 -9.68
CA LEU A 138 6.28 7.06 -11.02
C LEU A 138 6.18 8.23 -11.99
N LEU A 139 5.05 8.95 -11.99
CA LEU A 139 4.84 10.15 -12.80
C LEU A 139 5.89 11.23 -12.48
N SER A 140 6.16 11.48 -11.19
CA SER A 140 7.17 12.45 -10.78
C SER A 140 8.58 12.07 -11.27
N GLN A 141 8.98 10.81 -11.13
CA GLN A 141 10.28 10.31 -11.60
C GLN A 141 10.41 10.42 -13.13
N LEU A 142 9.36 10.05 -13.88
CA LEU A 142 9.35 10.17 -15.35
C LEU A 142 9.42 11.63 -15.80
N LYS A 143 8.71 12.53 -15.10
CA LYS A 143 8.75 13.96 -15.38
C LYS A 143 10.15 14.54 -15.15
N GLN A 144 10.81 14.17 -14.05
CA GLN A 144 12.20 14.58 -13.79
C GLN A 144 13.17 14.07 -14.86
N ALA A 145 12.90 12.91 -15.44
CA ALA A 145 13.68 12.33 -16.52
C ALA A 145 13.28 12.83 -17.93
N GLY A 146 12.25 13.67 -18.06
CA GLY A 146 11.71 14.13 -19.36
C GLY A 146 11.16 12.98 -20.21
N LYS A 147 10.52 11.99 -19.57
CA LYS A 147 10.04 10.72 -20.17
C LYS A 147 8.60 10.38 -19.78
N GLU A 148 7.75 11.42 -19.64
CA GLU A 148 6.34 11.22 -19.26
C GLU A 148 5.58 10.32 -20.25
N ASP A 149 5.99 10.32 -21.53
CA ASP A 149 5.46 9.47 -22.60
C ASP A 149 5.67 7.97 -22.34
N LYS A 150 6.56 7.59 -21.40
CA LYS A 150 6.88 6.21 -21.06
C LYS A 150 6.05 5.61 -19.92
N LEU A 151 5.03 6.33 -19.45
CA LEU A 151 4.24 5.87 -18.29
C LEU A 151 3.63 4.48 -18.52
N ASP A 152 3.00 4.25 -19.64
CA ASP A 152 2.35 2.96 -19.96
C ASP A 152 3.35 1.81 -20.01
N GLU A 153 4.55 2.05 -20.54
CA GLU A 153 5.63 1.05 -20.58
C GLU A 153 6.09 0.72 -19.14
N VAL A 154 6.21 1.73 -18.28
CA VAL A 154 6.58 1.54 -16.87
C VAL A 154 5.49 0.78 -16.12
N LEU A 155 4.22 1.13 -16.32
CA LEU A 155 3.10 0.43 -15.70
C LEU A 155 3.04 -1.05 -16.10
N ALA A 156 3.32 -1.35 -17.38
CA ALA A 156 3.43 -2.74 -17.86
C ALA A 156 4.65 -3.48 -17.30
N GLU A 157 5.74 -2.77 -16.95
CA GLU A 157 6.96 -3.37 -16.41
C GLU A 157 6.85 -3.67 -14.90
N VAL A 158 6.05 -2.90 -14.14
CA VAL A 158 5.88 -3.10 -12.68
C VAL A 158 5.49 -4.53 -12.30
N PRO A 159 4.47 -5.18 -12.89
CA PRO A 159 4.13 -6.57 -12.57
C PRO A 159 5.26 -7.56 -12.88
N ARG A 160 6.06 -7.28 -13.90
CA ARG A 160 7.21 -8.11 -14.28
C ARG A 160 8.34 -8.01 -13.25
N VAL A 161 8.69 -6.80 -12.83
CA VAL A 161 9.69 -6.57 -11.77
C VAL A 161 9.20 -7.19 -10.45
N ARG A 162 7.91 -7.00 -10.13
CA ARG A 162 7.30 -7.61 -8.94
C ARG A 162 7.40 -9.13 -8.95
N LYS A 163 7.12 -9.77 -10.09
CA LYS A 163 7.27 -11.23 -10.27
C LYS A 163 8.72 -11.65 -10.07
N ASP A 164 9.66 -11.01 -10.74
CA ASP A 164 11.09 -11.36 -10.71
C ASP A 164 11.68 -11.20 -9.28
N SER A 165 11.13 -10.30 -8.48
CA SER A 165 11.54 -10.07 -7.08
C SER A 165 10.74 -10.87 -6.03
N GLY A 166 9.99 -11.90 -6.43
CA GLY A 166 9.29 -12.81 -5.52
C GLY A 166 7.94 -12.30 -5.01
N TYR A 167 7.27 -11.45 -5.79
CA TYR A 167 5.94 -10.89 -5.49
C TYR A 167 5.84 -10.11 -4.17
N PRO A 168 6.78 -9.21 -3.84
CA PRO A 168 6.67 -8.42 -2.63
C PRO A 168 5.34 -7.64 -2.60
N PRO A 169 4.75 -7.42 -1.41
CA PRO A 169 3.59 -6.54 -1.27
C PRO A 169 3.95 -5.14 -1.75
N LEU A 170 3.09 -4.50 -2.55
CA LEU A 170 3.32 -3.13 -3.03
C LEU A 170 2.87 -2.10 -2.00
N VAL A 171 3.52 -2.11 -0.85
CA VAL A 171 3.42 -1.13 0.24
C VAL A 171 4.80 -0.50 0.47
N THR A 172 4.86 0.63 1.18
CA THR A 172 6.15 1.27 1.53
C THR A 172 7.00 0.33 2.40
N PRO A 173 8.29 0.14 2.09
CA PRO A 173 9.08 0.76 1.01
C PRO A 173 9.09 -0.03 -0.30
N THR A 174 8.61 -1.27 -0.34
CA THR A 174 8.74 -2.20 -1.48
C THR A 174 8.05 -1.71 -2.75
N SER A 175 6.93 -0.96 -2.63
CA SER A 175 6.29 -0.32 -3.78
C SER A 175 7.21 0.67 -4.49
N GLN A 176 7.96 1.48 -3.72
CA GLN A 176 8.92 2.44 -4.26
C GLN A 176 10.11 1.72 -4.91
N ILE A 177 10.62 0.67 -4.27
CA ILE A 177 11.75 -0.13 -4.77
C ILE A 177 11.40 -0.76 -6.13
N VAL A 178 10.26 -1.44 -6.20
CA VAL A 178 9.78 -2.09 -7.43
C VAL A 178 9.48 -1.05 -8.52
N GLY A 179 8.84 0.06 -8.14
CA GLY A 179 8.50 1.14 -9.08
C GLY A 179 9.74 1.80 -9.68
N THR A 180 10.69 2.20 -8.86
CA THR A 180 11.94 2.81 -9.34
C THR A 180 12.72 1.85 -10.23
N GLN A 181 12.76 0.55 -9.89
CA GLN A 181 13.40 -0.44 -10.75
C GLN A 181 12.68 -0.58 -12.11
N ALA A 182 11.34 -0.53 -12.13
CA ALA A 182 10.58 -0.56 -13.38
C ALA A 182 10.91 0.67 -14.26
N VAL A 183 10.97 1.87 -13.66
CA VAL A 183 11.40 3.10 -14.35
C VAL A 183 12.80 2.93 -14.95
N PHE A 184 13.77 2.43 -14.20
CA PHE A 184 15.14 2.23 -14.74
C PHE A 184 15.17 1.21 -15.86
N ASN A 185 14.43 0.12 -15.77
CA ASN A 185 14.37 -0.87 -16.85
C ASN A 185 13.87 -0.26 -18.18
N VAL A 186 12.86 0.62 -18.09
CA VAL A 186 12.26 1.29 -19.26
C VAL A 186 13.19 2.40 -19.78
N ILE A 187 13.68 3.27 -18.91
CA ILE A 187 14.52 4.42 -19.34
C ILE A 187 15.83 3.95 -19.99
N THR A 188 16.45 2.90 -19.44
CA THR A 188 17.71 2.35 -19.99
C THR A 188 17.49 1.45 -21.20
N GLY A 189 16.26 1.07 -21.51
CA GLY A 189 15.92 0.13 -22.58
C GLY A 189 16.43 -1.30 -22.36
N LYS A 190 17.04 -1.60 -21.20
CA LYS A 190 17.58 -2.92 -20.87
C LYS A 190 17.31 -3.27 -19.42
N ARG A 191 16.48 -4.31 -19.22
CA ARG A 191 16.07 -4.77 -17.89
C ARG A 191 17.27 -5.13 -17.01
N TYR A 192 17.31 -4.53 -15.82
CA TYR A 192 18.36 -4.76 -14.81
C TYR A 192 19.78 -4.43 -15.25
N SER A 193 19.96 -3.55 -16.24
CA SER A 193 21.27 -2.97 -16.56
C SER A 193 21.75 -2.02 -15.47
N MET A 194 20.80 -1.40 -14.78
CA MET A 194 21.00 -0.57 -13.59
C MET A 194 20.03 -1.01 -12.50
N CYS A 195 20.56 -1.27 -11.30
CA CYS A 195 19.78 -1.65 -10.13
C CYS A 195 20.13 -0.75 -8.96
N THR A 196 19.12 -0.27 -8.22
CA THR A 196 19.35 0.48 -6.99
C THR A 196 19.90 -0.45 -5.88
N ASN A 197 20.50 0.15 -4.87
CA ASN A 197 20.95 -0.62 -3.70
C ASN A 197 19.76 -1.23 -2.95
N GLU A 198 18.64 -0.51 -2.88
CA GLU A 198 17.39 -0.96 -2.26
C GLU A 198 16.81 -2.17 -3.01
N PHE A 199 16.85 -2.18 -4.35
CA PHE A 199 16.40 -3.34 -5.13
C PHE A 199 17.32 -4.54 -4.92
N LYS A 200 18.63 -4.33 -4.88
CA LYS A 200 19.60 -5.38 -4.52
C LYS A 200 19.37 -5.90 -3.10
N GLY A 201 19.07 -5.00 -2.14
CA GLY A 201 18.71 -5.36 -0.77
C GLY A 201 17.44 -6.21 -0.71
N LEU A 202 16.39 -5.83 -1.47
CA LEU A 202 15.16 -6.62 -1.58
C LEU A 202 15.44 -8.04 -2.08
N VAL A 203 16.23 -8.18 -3.14
CA VAL A 203 16.63 -9.48 -3.72
C VAL A 203 17.53 -10.27 -2.76
N ALA A 204 18.33 -9.60 -1.92
CA ALA A 204 19.15 -10.21 -0.89
C ALA A 204 18.40 -10.61 0.39
N GLY A 205 17.11 -10.23 0.53
CA GLY A 205 16.29 -10.55 1.70
C GLY A 205 16.39 -9.53 2.85
N GLU A 206 16.95 -8.34 2.63
CA GLU A 206 17.06 -7.27 3.64
C GLU A 206 15.70 -6.72 4.08
N TYR A 207 14.65 -6.94 3.29
CA TYR A 207 13.26 -6.54 3.58
C TYR A 207 12.38 -7.72 4.04
N GLY A 208 12.99 -8.85 4.39
CA GLY A 208 12.31 -10.06 4.82
C GLY A 208 12.04 -11.07 3.69
N THR A 209 11.36 -12.13 4.04
CA THR A 209 11.02 -13.22 3.11
C THR A 209 9.92 -12.78 2.14
N THR A 210 10.16 -12.99 0.85
CA THR A 210 9.16 -12.71 -0.19
C THR A 210 8.09 -13.83 -0.25
N PRO A 211 6.84 -13.52 -0.68
CA PRO A 211 5.74 -14.48 -0.79
C PRO A 211 6.07 -15.69 -1.69
N MET A 212 6.84 -15.47 -2.74
CA MET A 212 7.31 -16.51 -3.65
C MET A 212 8.85 -16.51 -3.70
N PRO A 213 9.49 -17.68 -3.90
CA PRO A 213 10.92 -17.75 -4.06
C PRO A 213 11.39 -16.95 -5.28
N ILE A 214 12.50 -16.24 -5.11
CA ILE A 214 13.17 -15.56 -6.23
C ILE A 214 14.00 -16.60 -6.98
N ASP A 215 13.98 -16.53 -8.32
CA ASP A 215 14.79 -17.42 -9.15
C ASP A 215 16.29 -17.31 -8.80
N PRO A 216 17.00 -18.40 -8.49
CA PRO A 216 18.40 -18.35 -8.05
C PRO A 216 19.36 -17.74 -9.08
N ALA A 217 19.11 -17.95 -10.38
CA ALA A 217 19.94 -17.39 -11.44
C ALA A 217 19.73 -15.87 -11.54
N PHE A 218 18.47 -15.43 -11.40
CA PHE A 218 18.16 -14.01 -11.31
C PHE A 218 18.77 -13.38 -10.06
N GLN A 219 18.64 -14.03 -8.90
CA GLN A 219 19.19 -13.55 -7.65
C GLN A 219 20.71 -13.35 -7.76
N LYS A 220 21.45 -14.36 -8.26
CA LYS A 220 22.89 -14.26 -8.50
C LYS A 220 23.25 -13.14 -9.49
N LYS A 221 22.45 -12.97 -10.55
CA LYS A 221 22.65 -11.88 -11.52
C LYS A 221 22.57 -10.49 -10.87
N ILE A 222 21.64 -10.29 -9.93
CA ILE A 222 21.37 -8.96 -9.33
C ILE A 222 22.35 -8.65 -8.20
N ILE A 223 22.63 -9.62 -7.32
CA ILE A 223 23.40 -9.39 -6.09
C ILE A 223 24.81 -10.00 -6.11
N GLY A 224 25.18 -10.77 -7.16
CA GLY A 224 26.46 -11.46 -7.24
C GLY A 224 26.65 -12.47 -6.11
N ASP A 225 27.76 -12.35 -5.40
CA ASP A 225 28.09 -13.22 -4.27
C ASP A 225 27.68 -12.64 -2.91
N LYS A 226 26.81 -11.60 -2.88
CA LYS A 226 26.28 -11.04 -1.63
C LYS A 226 25.51 -12.12 -0.87
N LYS A 227 25.74 -12.20 0.46
CA LYS A 227 25.04 -13.13 1.33
C LYS A 227 23.53 -12.87 1.30
N ILE A 228 22.76 -13.95 1.11
CA ILE A 228 21.29 -13.91 1.20
C ILE A 228 20.91 -13.99 2.68
N ILE A 229 20.10 -13.05 3.13
CA ILE A 229 19.51 -13.04 4.46
C ILE A 229 18.32 -14.00 4.49
N LYS A 230 18.35 -14.94 5.43
CA LYS A 230 17.26 -15.88 5.69
C LYS A 230 16.67 -15.58 7.05
N GLY A 231 15.34 -15.59 7.15
CA GLY A 231 14.64 -15.26 8.39
C GLY A 231 14.34 -13.77 8.51
N ARG A 232 14.18 -13.31 9.74
CA ARG A 232 13.88 -11.89 10.03
C ARG A 232 15.16 -11.06 9.98
N PRO A 233 15.26 -10.02 9.16
CA PRO A 233 16.45 -9.15 9.12
C PRO A 233 16.74 -8.51 10.48
N ALA A 234 15.71 -8.18 11.26
CA ALA A 234 15.86 -7.59 12.59
C ALA A 234 16.59 -8.49 13.59
N ASP A 235 16.55 -9.82 13.40
CA ASP A 235 17.26 -10.76 14.30
C ASP A 235 18.80 -10.69 14.14
N GLN A 236 19.27 -9.96 13.13
CA GLN A 236 20.71 -9.73 12.88
C GLN A 236 21.19 -8.38 13.42
N LEU A 237 20.29 -7.57 14.00
CA LEU A 237 20.63 -6.29 14.60
C LEU A 237 21.04 -6.49 16.07
N GLU A 238 22.12 -5.86 16.46
CA GLU A 238 22.50 -5.78 17.87
C GLU A 238 21.62 -4.77 18.61
N PRO A 239 21.27 -5.00 19.89
CA PRO A 239 20.56 -4.01 20.70
C PRO A 239 21.36 -2.72 20.84
N GLU A 240 20.77 -1.58 20.50
CA GLU A 240 21.45 -0.29 20.49
C GLU A 240 20.94 0.71 21.53
N LEU A 241 19.81 0.46 22.18
CA LEU A 241 19.15 1.45 23.06
C LEU A 241 20.03 1.92 24.21
N ASP A 242 20.81 1.01 24.85
CA ASP A 242 21.70 1.40 25.96
C ASP A 242 22.86 2.26 25.48
N LYS A 243 23.43 1.96 24.32
CA LYS A 243 24.45 2.79 23.68
C LYS A 243 23.91 4.18 23.35
N LEU A 244 22.74 4.25 22.68
CA LEU A 244 22.11 5.51 22.30
C LEU A 244 21.69 6.34 23.51
N ARG A 245 21.25 5.70 24.60
CA ARG A 245 21.00 6.36 25.88
C ARG A 245 22.25 7.03 26.43
N GLY A 246 23.38 6.35 26.41
CA GLY A 246 24.66 6.93 26.85
C GLY A 246 25.14 8.11 26.00
N GLU A 247 24.81 8.11 24.69
CA GLU A 247 25.19 9.21 23.78
C GLU A 247 24.44 10.52 24.07
N ILE A 248 23.19 10.43 24.58
CA ILE A 248 22.33 11.62 24.83
C ILE A 248 21.96 11.80 26.29
N GLU A 249 22.64 11.15 27.24
CA GLU A 249 22.27 11.12 28.66
C GLU A 249 21.97 12.49 29.24
N GLN A 250 22.73 13.53 28.85
CA GLN A 250 22.56 14.88 29.34
C GLN A 250 21.34 15.62 28.77
N TRP A 251 20.67 15.08 27.76
CA TRP A 251 19.49 15.71 27.12
C TRP A 251 18.21 14.90 27.33
N ILE A 252 18.27 13.78 28.09
CA ILE A 252 17.10 12.95 28.35
C ILE A 252 16.24 13.60 29.42
N GLU A 253 15.03 14.01 29.06
CA GLU A 253 13.99 14.48 29.99
C GLU A 253 12.96 13.36 30.26
N GLN A 254 12.74 12.47 29.29
CA GLN A 254 11.79 11.37 29.37
C GLN A 254 12.34 10.13 28.60
N PRO A 255 11.88 8.91 28.92
CA PRO A 255 12.41 7.68 28.28
C PRO A 255 12.27 7.67 26.75
N GLU A 256 11.24 8.33 26.22
CA GLU A 256 10.95 8.42 24.80
C GLU A 256 11.98 9.24 24.01
N ASP A 257 12.78 10.06 24.67
CA ASP A 257 13.83 10.87 24.01
C ASP A 257 14.90 9.96 23.37
N VAL A 258 15.21 8.84 24.02
CA VAL A 258 16.11 7.83 23.45
C VAL A 258 15.56 7.22 22.18
N LEU A 259 14.23 6.96 22.12
CA LEU A 259 13.56 6.44 20.94
C LEU A 259 13.50 7.47 19.82
N SER A 260 13.27 8.72 20.18
CA SER A 260 13.31 9.86 19.23
C SER A 260 14.69 10.01 18.62
N TYR A 261 15.74 9.95 19.44
CA TYR A 261 17.11 10.00 18.97
C TYR A 261 17.48 8.78 18.10
N ALA A 262 17.03 7.58 18.47
CA ALA A 262 17.25 6.38 17.66
C ALA A 262 16.67 6.49 16.24
N GLN A 263 15.53 7.18 16.10
CA GLN A 263 14.86 7.38 14.81
C GLN A 263 15.39 8.62 14.05
N PHE A 264 15.81 9.64 14.76
CA PHE A 264 16.23 10.93 14.22
C PHE A 264 17.50 11.44 14.92
N PRO A 265 18.67 10.82 14.61
CA PRO A 265 19.92 11.09 15.33
C PRO A 265 20.58 12.45 15.00
N LYS A 266 19.87 13.38 14.34
CA LYS A 266 20.36 14.71 13.96
C LYS A 266 19.49 15.80 14.53
#